data_947be4925b457bcd45e8f95cc02a9ebd
#
_entry.id   947be4925b457bcd45e8f95cc02a9ebd
#
_cell.length_a   1.000
_cell.length_b   1.000
_cell.length_c   1.000
_cell.angle_alpha   90.00
_cell.angle_beta   90.00
_cell.angle_gamma   90.00
#
_symmetry.space_group_name_H-M   'P 1'
#
loop_
_entity.id
_entity.type
_entity.pdbx_description
1 polymer ?
#
loop_
_entity_poly.entity_id
_entity_poly.type
_entity_poly.pdbx_seq_one_letter_code
_entity_poly.pdbx_strand_id
1 'polypeptide(L)'
;MLSKNQLKLIQKLQQKKYRNELNLFIVEGKKSIVEFLQAGYRLELLIATEVFAEALSNHPITLVSKEELRKVSALKNPDEGLAIFHQRKHKILV
;
A
#
# COMPACT_ATOMS: atom_id res chain seq x y z
N MET A 1 -0.08 5.17 13.51
CA MET A 1 -1.52 4.89 13.75
C MET A 1 -2.34 5.25 12.52
N LEU A 2 -3.18 4.35 12.07
CA LEU A 2 -4.02 4.61 10.90
C LEU A 2 -5.15 5.58 11.21
N SER A 3 -5.34 6.56 10.35
CA SER A 3 -6.51 7.42 10.43
C SER A 3 -7.75 6.68 9.90
N LYS A 4 -8.94 7.20 10.25
CA LYS A 4 -10.19 6.64 9.73
C LYS A 4 -10.26 6.71 8.21
N ASN A 5 -9.76 7.79 7.62
CA ASN A 5 -9.76 7.96 6.17
C ASN A 5 -8.82 6.97 5.48
N GLN A 6 -7.66 6.73 6.07
CA GLN A 6 -6.72 5.73 5.56
C GLN A 6 -7.31 4.33 5.62
N LEU A 7 -7.94 4.00 6.73
CA LEU A 7 -8.60 2.70 6.91
C LEU A 7 -9.71 2.50 5.87
N LYS A 8 -10.55 3.52 5.68
CA LYS A 8 -11.62 3.47 4.69
C LYS A 8 -11.09 3.28 3.28
N LEU A 9 -10.00 3.97 2.94
CA LEU A 9 -9.39 3.85 1.62
C LEU A 9 -8.90 2.42 1.37
N ILE A 10 -8.19 1.85 2.34
CA ILE A 10 -7.71 0.48 2.23
C ILE A 10 -8.87 -0.50 2.05
N GLN A 11 -9.93 -0.34 2.83
CA GLN A 11 -11.11 -1.20 2.74
C GLN A 11 -11.79 -1.10 1.37
N LYS A 12 -11.93 0.10 0.83
CA LYS A 12 -12.49 0.30 -0.51
C LYS A 12 -11.68 -0.40 -1.58
N LEU A 13 -10.36 -0.32 -1.47
CA LEU A 13 -9.47 -0.88 -2.49
C LEU A 13 -9.41 -2.42 -2.46
N GLN A 14 -10.05 -3.07 -1.51
CA GLN A 14 -10.26 -4.51 -1.56
C GLN A 14 -11.25 -4.91 -2.67
N GLN A 15 -12.02 -3.94 -3.16
CA GLN A 15 -13.01 -4.18 -4.21
C GLN A 15 -12.52 -3.63 -5.55
N LYS A 16 -12.60 -4.45 -6.57
CA LYS A 16 -12.16 -4.10 -7.92
C LYS A 16 -12.80 -2.82 -8.45
N LYS A 17 -14.08 -2.62 -8.15
CA LYS A 17 -14.83 -1.42 -8.55
C LYS A 17 -14.11 -0.14 -8.13
N TYR A 18 -13.71 -0.06 -6.86
CA TYR A 18 -13.07 1.14 -6.33
C TYR A 18 -11.62 1.28 -6.82
N ARG A 19 -10.93 0.16 -7.02
CA ARG A 19 -9.59 0.21 -7.61
C ARG A 19 -9.61 0.88 -8.98
N ASN A 20 -10.60 0.56 -9.78
CA ASN A 20 -10.75 1.14 -11.12
C ASN A 20 -11.22 2.60 -11.08
N GLU A 21 -12.15 2.93 -10.19
CA GLU A 21 -12.63 4.31 -10.04
C GLU A 21 -11.53 5.25 -9.57
N LEU A 22 -10.73 4.82 -8.60
CA LEU A 22 -9.72 5.65 -7.98
C LEU A 22 -8.35 5.54 -8.66
N ASN A 23 -8.19 4.59 -9.55
CA ASN A 23 -6.91 4.28 -10.21
C ASN A 23 -5.81 3.97 -9.20
N LEU A 24 -6.16 3.24 -8.16
CA LEU A 24 -5.25 2.83 -7.08
C LEU A 24 -5.27 1.32 -6.92
N PHE A 25 -4.22 0.78 -6.34
CA PHE A 25 -4.17 -0.64 -6.00
C PHE A 25 -3.29 -0.87 -4.79
N ILE A 26 -3.52 -1.99 -4.12
CA ILE A 26 -2.80 -2.37 -2.90
C ILE A 26 -1.69 -3.35 -3.25
N VAL A 27 -0.53 -3.12 -2.65
CA VAL A 27 0.61 -4.05 -2.70
C VAL A 27 0.99 -4.39 -1.27
N GLU A 28 1.06 -5.66 -0.96
CA GLU A 28 1.47 -6.13 0.36
C GLU A 28 2.78 -6.90 0.28
N GLY A 29 3.56 -6.81 1.36
CA GLY A 29 4.83 -7.50 1.47
C GLY A 29 6.02 -6.61 1.14
N LYS A 30 7.09 -6.76 1.93
CA LYS A 30 8.30 -5.94 1.80
C LYS A 30 8.89 -5.97 0.40
N LYS A 31 9.07 -7.17 -0.12
CA LYS A 31 9.73 -7.35 -1.42
C LYS A 31 8.94 -6.68 -2.54
N SER A 32 7.63 -6.92 -2.58
CA SER A 32 6.78 -6.35 -3.61
C SER A 32 6.72 -4.82 -3.52
N ILE A 33 6.60 -4.29 -2.31
CA ILE A 33 6.58 -2.84 -2.11
C ILE A 33 7.87 -2.21 -2.62
N VAL A 34 9.01 -2.76 -2.26
CA VAL A 34 10.31 -2.26 -2.71
C VAL A 34 10.41 -2.31 -4.24
N GLU A 35 9.98 -3.41 -4.84
CA GLU A 35 10.00 -3.56 -6.31
C GLU A 35 9.17 -2.48 -7.01
N PHE A 36 7.96 -2.19 -6.50
CA PHE A 36 7.12 -1.14 -7.08
C PHE A 36 7.71 0.25 -6.89
N LEU A 37 8.31 0.51 -5.72
CA LEU A 37 9.00 1.78 -5.48
C LEU A 37 10.18 1.96 -6.45
N GLN A 38 10.97 0.92 -6.63
CA GLN A 38 12.11 0.95 -7.56
C GLN A 38 11.68 1.09 -9.02
N ALA A 39 10.52 0.54 -9.35
CA ALA A 39 9.95 0.69 -10.70
C ALA A 39 9.36 2.08 -10.95
N GLY A 40 9.38 2.95 -9.95
CA GLY A 40 8.92 4.32 -10.11
C GLY A 40 7.42 4.53 -10.03
N TYR A 41 6.68 3.57 -9.49
CA TYR A 41 5.25 3.75 -9.28
C TYR A 41 4.99 4.85 -8.25
N ARG A 42 4.00 5.67 -8.54
CA ARG A 42 3.64 6.76 -7.64
C ARG A 42 2.95 6.22 -6.39
N LEU A 43 3.49 6.59 -5.24
CA LEU A 43 2.99 6.15 -3.95
C LEU A 43 1.86 7.04 -3.46
N GLU A 44 0.75 6.44 -3.06
CA GLU A 44 -0.35 7.16 -2.43
C GLU A 44 -0.30 7.04 -0.91
N LEU A 45 -0.04 5.84 -0.41
CA LEU A 45 0.02 5.57 1.03
C LEU A 45 0.97 4.42 1.28
N LEU A 46 1.82 4.56 2.29
CA LEU A 46 2.68 3.48 2.74
C LEU A 46 2.51 3.32 4.24
N ILE A 47 2.03 2.17 4.65
CA ILE A 47 1.98 1.82 6.07
C ILE A 47 2.99 0.71 6.33
N ALA A 48 3.68 0.81 7.46
CA ALA A 48 4.73 -0.14 7.76
C ALA A 48 4.92 -0.26 9.27
N THR A 49 5.37 -1.43 9.69
CA THR A 49 5.86 -1.60 11.05
C THR A 49 7.20 -0.87 11.20
N GLU A 50 7.60 -0.64 12.44
CA GLU A 50 8.82 0.12 12.75
C GLU A 50 10.06 -0.45 12.06
N VAL A 51 10.19 -1.78 12.05
CA VAL A 51 11.33 -2.45 11.43
C VAL A 51 11.42 -2.16 9.94
N PHE A 52 10.31 -2.28 9.23
CA PHE A 52 10.28 -2.04 7.80
C PHE A 52 10.42 -0.54 7.47
N ALA A 53 9.86 0.31 8.32
CA ALA A 53 9.94 1.76 8.15
C ALA A 53 11.39 2.25 8.11
N GLU A 54 12.26 1.68 8.92
CA GLU A 54 13.68 2.04 8.94
C GLU A 54 14.35 1.82 7.58
N ALA A 55 13.97 0.75 6.89
CA ALA A 55 14.51 0.43 5.57
C ALA A 55 14.01 1.36 4.46
N LEU A 56 12.94 2.11 4.71
CA LEU A 56 12.28 2.96 3.72
C LEU A 56 12.29 4.44 4.12
N SER A 57 13.35 4.88 4.79
CA SER A 57 13.44 6.22 5.38
C SER A 57 13.25 7.39 4.40
N ASN A 58 13.36 7.15 3.10
CA ASN A 58 13.22 8.20 2.08
C ASN A 58 11.77 8.43 1.63
N HIS A 59 10.82 7.73 2.22
CA HIS A 59 9.41 7.81 1.83
C HIS A 59 8.55 8.22 3.01
N PRO A 60 7.46 8.96 2.77
CA PRO A 60 6.50 9.25 3.84
C PRO A 60 5.81 7.96 4.26
N ILE A 61 5.90 7.64 5.54
CA ILE A 61 5.41 6.37 6.07
C ILE A 61 4.47 6.63 7.25
N THR A 62 3.34 5.93 7.27
CA THR A 62 2.49 5.86 8.44
C THR A 62 2.88 4.62 9.24
N LEU A 63 3.37 4.82 10.44
CA LEU A 63 3.75 3.72 11.32
C LEU A 63 2.52 3.02 11.87
N VAL A 64 2.52 1.70 11.83
CA VAL A 64 1.45 0.88 12.36
C VAL A 64 2.03 -0.25 13.20
N SER A 65 1.22 -0.75 14.12
CA SER A 65 1.56 -1.97 14.85
C SER A 65 1.26 -3.19 13.98
N LYS A 66 1.80 -4.33 14.38
CA LYS A 66 1.47 -5.59 13.70
C LYS A 66 -0.03 -5.89 13.79
N GLU A 67 -0.67 -5.53 14.88
CA GLU A 67 -2.11 -5.72 15.06
C GLU A 67 -2.92 -4.86 14.11
N GLU A 68 -2.54 -3.60 13.95
CA GLU A 68 -3.19 -2.69 13.00
C GLU A 68 -3.03 -3.20 11.57
N LEU A 69 -1.84 -3.65 11.23
CA LEU A 69 -1.57 -4.19 9.90
C LEU A 69 -2.42 -5.43 9.62
N ARG A 70 -2.54 -6.30 10.61
CA ARG A 70 -3.33 -7.52 10.48
C ARG A 70 -4.80 -7.22 10.19
N LYS A 71 -5.33 -6.14 10.77
CA LYS A 71 -6.74 -5.76 10.59
C LYS A 71 -7.05 -5.31 9.16
N VAL A 72 -6.07 -4.75 8.47
CA VAL A 72 -6.29 -4.20 7.13
C VAL A 72 -5.73 -5.07 6.01
N SER A 73 -4.87 -6.02 6.34
CA SER A 73 -4.25 -6.90 5.37
C SER A 73 -5.22 -7.94 4.84
N ALA A 74 -5.11 -8.25 3.56
CA ALA A 74 -5.81 -9.37 2.95
C ALA A 74 -5.03 -10.68 3.11
N LEU A 75 -3.79 -10.60 3.59
CA LEU A 75 -2.93 -11.76 3.79
C LEU A 75 -3.20 -12.41 5.14
N LYS A 76 -3.10 -13.73 5.19
CA LYS A 76 -3.24 -14.48 6.43
C LYS A 76 -2.12 -14.14 7.42
N ASN A 77 -0.90 -13.96 6.90
CA ASN A 77 0.26 -13.55 7.68
C ASN A 77 0.83 -12.28 7.04
N PRO A 78 0.39 -11.10 7.49
CA PRO A 78 0.88 -9.84 6.92
C PRO A 78 2.39 -9.71 7.05
N ASP A 79 3.03 -9.19 6.00
CA ASP A 79 4.48 -9.05 5.94
C ASP A 79 4.91 -7.60 6.06
N GLU A 80 4.97 -7.09 7.29
CA GLU A 80 5.60 -5.84 7.70
C GLU A 80 5.08 -4.55 7.06
N GLY A 81 4.34 -4.61 5.96
CA GLY A 81 3.84 -3.39 5.32
C GLY A 81 2.78 -3.61 4.26
N LEU A 82 2.10 -2.52 3.96
CA LEU A 82 1.08 -2.45 2.92
C LEU A 82 1.20 -1.09 2.25
N ALA A 83 1.20 -1.06 0.94
CA ALA A 83 1.28 0.18 0.18
C ALA A 83 0.11 0.32 -0.78
N ILE A 84 -0.26 1.57 -1.05
CA ILE A 84 -1.22 1.89 -2.09
C ILE A 84 -0.47 2.69 -3.13
N PHE A 85 -0.51 2.21 -4.36
CA PHE A 85 0.12 2.86 -5.51
C PHE A 85 -0.92 3.32 -6.51
N HIS A 86 -0.55 4.32 -7.30
CA HIS A 86 -1.34 4.74 -8.45
C HIS A 86 -1.13 3.77 -9.60
N GLN A 87 -2.24 3.38 -10.25
CA GLN A 87 -2.15 2.55 -11.45
C GLN A 87 -1.53 3.36 -12.57
N ARG A 88 -0.68 2.71 -13.35
CA ARG A 88 -0.16 3.31 -14.56
C ARG A 88 -1.20 3.13 -15.67
N LYS A 89 -1.56 4.23 -16.30
CA LYS A 89 -2.39 4.17 -17.48
C LYS A 89 -1.48 3.77 -18.64
N HIS A 90 -1.63 2.54 -19.09
CA HIS A 90 -1.04 2.17 -20.35
C HIS A 90 -1.86 2.83 -21.45
N LYS A 91 -1.28 3.83 -22.08
CA LYS A 91 -1.77 4.23 -23.38
C LYS A 91 -1.46 3.05 -24.30
N ILE A 92 -2.48 2.32 -24.61
CA ILE A 92 -2.35 1.36 -25.68
C ILE A 92 -2.22 2.19 -26.94
N LEU A 93 -1.00 2.30 -27.39
CA LEU A 93 -0.76 2.78 -28.73
C LEU A 93 -1.16 1.68 -29.67
N VAL A 94 -2.30 1.87 -30.20
CA VAL A 94 -2.74 1.03 -31.28
C VAL A 94 -2.35 1.71 -32.56
#